data_1d0cb58e44c395297a422d6a247d1226
#
_entry.id   1d0cb58e44c395297a422d6a247d1226
#
_cell.length_a   1.000
_cell.length_b   1.000
_cell.length_c   1.000
_cell.angle_alpha   90.00
_cell.angle_beta   90.00
_cell.angle_gamma   90.00
#
_symmetry.space_group_name_H-M   'P 1'
#
loop_
_entity.id
_entity.type
_entity.pdbx_description
1 polymer ?
#
loop_
_entity_poly.entity_id
_entity_poly.type
_entity_poly.pdbx_seq_one_letter_code
_entity_poly.pdbx_strand_id
1 'polypeptide(L)'
;VQALLRPLFITSWLIDDFLADQQFFGARRMLLSSASSKTAYGTAFQLAQREGIEVIGLTSPGNVAFCESLGCYHRVVTYDALDQIDGATPSVYIDFAGSVGLRQRIHAHFTGLAYSCSVGASHVGDLGGAGQLPGPRPVMFFAPAQVKKRHADWGAQGLNERLVAAWNQFSAAVSSGPQPWLV
;
A
#
# COMPACT_ATOMS: atom_id res chain seq x y z
N VAL A 1 -1.92 -5.07 21.95
CA VAL A 1 -1.29 -4.62 20.69
C VAL A 1 -1.76 -5.48 19.50
N GLN A 2 -1.75 -6.82 19.57
CA GLN A 2 -2.21 -7.68 18.45
C GLN A 2 -3.68 -7.44 18.07
N ALA A 3 -4.56 -7.16 19.02
CA ALA A 3 -5.98 -6.89 18.76
C ALA A 3 -6.22 -5.62 17.92
N LEU A 4 -5.33 -4.64 18.01
CA LEU A 4 -5.41 -3.39 17.24
C LEU A 4 -4.77 -3.53 15.85
N LEU A 5 -3.74 -4.36 15.72
CA LEU A 5 -3.03 -4.55 14.45
C LEU A 5 -3.78 -5.45 13.47
N ARG A 6 -4.50 -6.45 13.98
CA ARG A 6 -5.16 -7.44 13.12
C ARG A 6 -6.16 -6.83 12.12
N PRO A 7 -7.05 -5.91 12.50
CA PRO A 7 -7.94 -5.26 11.54
C PRO A 7 -7.19 -4.46 10.46
N LEU A 8 -6.13 -3.76 10.84
CA LEU A 8 -5.29 -2.99 9.90
C LEU A 8 -4.55 -3.93 8.95
N PHE A 9 -4.04 -5.05 9.46
CA PHE A 9 -3.41 -6.07 8.65
C PHE A 9 -4.37 -6.73 7.65
N ILE A 10 -5.62 -6.98 8.05
CA ILE A 10 -6.64 -7.51 7.13
C ILE A 10 -6.83 -6.56 5.95
N THR A 11 -6.92 -5.26 6.22
CA THR A 11 -6.98 -4.24 5.14
C THR A 11 -5.74 -4.29 4.25
N SER A 12 -4.56 -4.38 4.84
CA SER A 12 -3.29 -4.49 4.12
C SER A 12 -3.24 -5.73 3.20
N TRP A 13 -3.67 -6.86 3.72
CA TRP A 13 -3.74 -8.11 2.97
C TRP A 13 -4.74 -8.03 1.80
N LEU A 14 -5.91 -7.42 2.04
CA LEU A 14 -6.92 -7.23 1.00
C LEU A 14 -6.47 -6.29 -0.11
N ILE A 15 -5.66 -5.27 0.20
CA ILE A 15 -5.06 -4.39 -0.82
C ILE A 15 -4.10 -5.19 -1.70
N ASP A 16 -3.21 -5.96 -1.11
CA ASP A 16 -2.28 -6.83 -1.84
C ASP A 16 -3.03 -7.84 -2.70
N ASP A 17 -4.03 -8.52 -2.14
CA ASP A 17 -4.86 -9.48 -2.86
C ASP A 17 -5.61 -8.83 -4.03
N PHE A 18 -6.18 -7.65 -3.84
CA PHE A 18 -6.83 -6.88 -4.90
C PHE A 18 -5.86 -6.53 -6.03
N LEU A 19 -4.68 -6.02 -5.69
CA LEU A 19 -3.68 -5.66 -6.70
C LEU A 19 -3.22 -6.88 -7.50
N ALA A 20 -3.00 -8.01 -6.83
CA ALA A 20 -2.64 -9.26 -7.48
C ALA A 20 -3.76 -9.79 -8.39
N ASP A 21 -5.01 -9.72 -7.94
CA ASP A 21 -6.18 -10.09 -8.70
C ASP A 21 -6.34 -9.26 -9.99
N GLN A 22 -5.92 -8.00 -9.95
CA GLN A 22 -5.85 -7.09 -11.11
C GLN A 22 -4.52 -7.19 -11.88
N GLN A 23 -3.68 -8.19 -11.60
CA GLN A 23 -2.35 -8.35 -12.23
C GLN A 23 -1.50 -7.07 -12.13
N PHE A 24 -1.62 -6.36 -10.99
CA PHE A 24 -0.93 -5.09 -10.70
C PHE A 24 -1.11 -4.01 -11.79
N PHE A 25 -2.22 -4.08 -12.54
CA PHE A 25 -2.50 -3.18 -13.67
C PHE A 25 -1.36 -3.13 -14.70
N GLY A 26 -0.59 -4.22 -14.83
CA GLY A 26 0.57 -4.31 -15.71
C GLY A 26 1.84 -3.61 -15.18
N ALA A 27 1.78 -3.00 -14.00
CA ALA A 27 2.92 -2.36 -13.36
C ALA A 27 3.71 -3.34 -12.48
N ARG A 28 4.98 -3.02 -12.24
CA ARG A 28 5.85 -3.79 -11.32
C ARG A 28 6.37 -2.95 -10.17
N ARG A 29 6.03 -1.69 -10.11
CA ARG A 29 6.43 -0.76 -9.06
C ARG A 29 5.20 -0.29 -8.29
N MET A 30 5.25 -0.44 -6.97
CA MET A 30 4.21 -0.01 -6.04
C MET A 30 4.74 1.15 -5.20
N LEU A 31 4.07 2.29 -5.26
CA LEU A 31 4.42 3.50 -4.51
C LEU A 31 3.43 3.66 -3.36
N LEU A 32 3.90 3.60 -2.13
CA LEU A 32 3.07 3.70 -0.93
C LEU A 32 3.39 4.99 -0.18
N SER A 33 2.45 5.91 -0.09
CA SER A 33 2.59 7.09 0.78
C SER A 33 2.35 6.74 2.24
N SER A 34 2.72 7.62 3.16
CA SER A 34 2.66 7.36 4.61
C SER A 34 3.30 6.02 5.00
N ALA A 35 4.50 5.75 4.47
CA ALA A 35 5.18 4.46 4.60
C ALA A 35 5.42 4.02 6.06
N SER A 36 5.40 4.94 7.01
CA SER A 36 5.50 4.65 8.46
C SER A 36 4.18 4.21 9.10
N SER A 37 3.06 4.32 8.40
CA SER A 37 1.75 3.91 8.94
C SER A 37 1.59 2.38 8.93
N LYS A 38 0.85 1.88 9.93
CA LYS A 38 0.65 0.43 10.14
C LYS A 38 0.04 -0.26 8.91
N THR A 39 -0.95 0.36 8.28
CA THR A 39 -1.58 -0.19 7.08
C THR A 39 -0.64 -0.17 5.88
N ALA A 40 0.15 0.91 5.71
CA ALA A 40 1.11 1.00 4.61
C ALA A 40 2.21 -0.07 4.71
N TYR A 41 2.87 -0.20 5.88
CA TYR A 41 3.92 -1.21 5.97
C TYR A 41 3.38 -2.65 6.02
N GLY A 42 2.17 -2.87 6.53
CA GLY A 42 1.51 -4.17 6.39
C GLY A 42 1.26 -4.54 4.93
N THR A 43 0.82 -3.57 4.11
CA THR A 43 0.67 -3.74 2.66
C THR A 43 2.02 -3.99 1.99
N ALA A 44 3.05 -3.20 2.34
CA ALA A 44 4.40 -3.36 1.81
C ALA A 44 4.97 -4.75 2.13
N PHE A 45 4.76 -5.26 3.35
CA PHE A 45 5.16 -6.59 3.75
C PHE A 45 4.57 -7.68 2.84
N GLN A 46 3.30 -7.58 2.49
CA GLN A 46 2.64 -8.54 1.59
C GLN A 46 3.19 -8.41 0.16
N LEU A 47 3.25 -7.19 -0.36
CA LEU A 47 3.74 -6.91 -1.72
C LEU A 47 5.20 -7.33 -1.93
N ALA A 48 6.05 -7.15 -0.92
CA ALA A 48 7.48 -7.49 -0.99
C ALA A 48 7.74 -9.00 -1.14
N GLN A 49 6.76 -9.84 -0.82
CA GLN A 49 6.86 -11.29 -1.01
C GLN A 49 6.55 -11.73 -2.44
N ARG A 50 6.06 -10.81 -3.27
CA ARG A 50 5.70 -11.10 -4.65
C ARG A 50 6.88 -10.92 -5.57
N GLU A 51 7.15 -11.96 -6.35
CA GLU A 51 8.25 -11.95 -7.32
C GLU A 51 8.07 -10.85 -8.36
N GLY A 52 9.13 -10.10 -8.61
CA GLY A 52 9.18 -9.05 -9.62
C GLY A 52 8.40 -7.78 -9.27
N ILE A 53 7.95 -7.61 -8.03
CA ILE A 53 7.31 -6.38 -7.55
C ILE A 53 8.31 -5.56 -6.74
N GLU A 54 8.56 -4.32 -7.16
CA GLU A 54 9.33 -3.33 -6.42
C GLU A 54 8.39 -2.51 -5.53
N VAL A 55 8.69 -2.41 -4.24
CA VAL A 55 7.90 -1.63 -3.27
C VAL A 55 8.71 -0.43 -2.80
N ILE A 56 8.22 0.77 -3.08
CA ILE A 56 8.84 2.04 -2.67
C ILE A 56 7.96 2.71 -1.62
N GLY A 57 8.53 2.94 -0.45
CA GLY A 57 7.89 3.70 0.62
C GLY A 57 8.17 5.20 0.47
N LEU A 58 7.14 6.00 0.47
CA LEU A 58 7.22 7.46 0.46
C LEU A 58 6.87 7.99 1.84
N THR A 59 7.74 8.81 2.42
CA THR A 59 7.58 9.29 3.80
C THR A 59 8.22 10.66 4.03
N SER A 60 8.01 11.23 5.23
CA SER A 60 8.71 12.43 5.66
C SER A 60 10.14 12.09 6.09
N PRO A 61 11.09 13.07 6.05
CA PRO A 61 12.50 12.83 6.41
C PRO A 61 12.70 12.19 7.79
N GLY A 62 11.90 12.58 8.79
CA GLY A 62 12.00 12.05 10.15
C GLY A 62 11.62 10.57 10.30
N ASN A 63 10.96 9.98 9.32
CA ASN A 63 10.50 8.59 9.35
C ASN A 63 11.34 7.65 8.47
N VAL A 64 12.34 8.15 7.75
CA VAL A 64 13.14 7.34 6.81
C VAL A 64 13.81 6.17 7.52
N ALA A 65 14.55 6.43 8.59
CA ALA A 65 15.25 5.38 9.34
C ALA A 65 14.29 4.31 9.87
N PHE A 66 13.12 4.71 10.36
CA PHE A 66 12.10 3.77 10.79
C PHE A 66 11.60 2.90 9.63
N CYS A 67 11.23 3.51 8.50
CA CYS A 67 10.75 2.77 7.33
C CYS A 67 11.81 1.81 6.77
N GLU A 68 13.08 2.21 6.73
CA GLU A 68 14.18 1.35 6.31
C GLU A 68 14.38 0.18 7.26
N SER A 69 14.23 0.40 8.57
CA SER A 69 14.36 -0.64 9.59
C SER A 69 13.31 -1.75 9.48
N LEU A 70 12.17 -1.48 8.85
CA LEU A 70 11.10 -2.46 8.66
C LEU A 70 11.48 -3.59 7.68
N GLY A 71 12.39 -3.35 6.75
CA GLY A 71 12.87 -4.35 5.78
C GLY A 71 11.84 -4.78 4.72
N CYS A 72 10.67 -4.14 4.67
CA CYS A 72 9.62 -4.47 3.71
C CYS A 72 9.56 -3.52 2.49
N TYR A 73 10.34 -2.45 2.50
CA TYR A 73 10.50 -1.54 1.37
C TYR A 73 11.82 -1.81 0.66
N HIS A 74 11.78 -1.95 -0.65
CA HIS A 74 12.99 -2.05 -1.46
C HIS A 74 13.74 -0.72 -1.50
N ARG A 75 12.99 0.39 -1.44
CA ARG A 75 13.51 1.76 -1.33
C ARG A 75 12.60 2.58 -0.42
N VAL A 76 13.19 3.52 0.28
CA VAL A 76 12.47 4.56 1.03
C VAL A 76 12.90 5.91 0.50
N VAL A 77 11.94 6.74 0.09
CA VAL A 77 12.19 8.05 -0.51
C VAL A 77 11.33 9.09 0.19
N THR A 78 11.90 10.26 0.43
CA THR A 78 11.15 11.36 1.03
C THR A 78 10.24 12.03 0.00
N TYR A 79 9.17 12.67 0.47
CA TYR A 79 8.25 13.41 -0.41
C TYR A 79 8.91 14.53 -1.21
N ASP A 80 10.06 15.04 -0.74
CA ASP A 80 10.80 16.10 -1.42
C ASP A 80 11.78 15.58 -2.47
N ALA A 81 11.98 14.26 -2.54
CA ALA A 81 12.94 13.62 -3.42
C ALA A 81 12.28 12.67 -4.45
N LEU A 82 11.04 12.95 -4.85
CA LEU A 82 10.33 12.14 -5.85
C LEU A 82 11.06 12.08 -7.20
N ASP A 83 11.82 13.10 -7.53
CA ASP A 83 12.66 13.21 -8.72
C ASP A 83 13.79 12.15 -8.78
N GLN A 84 14.13 11.54 -7.65
CA GLN A 84 15.08 10.41 -7.59
C GLN A 84 14.48 9.09 -8.11
N ILE A 85 13.16 9.04 -8.35
CA ILE A 85 12.47 7.89 -8.88
C ILE A 85 12.10 8.20 -10.34
N ASP A 86 12.47 7.31 -11.25
CA ASP A 86 12.05 7.44 -12.65
C ASP A 86 10.51 7.43 -12.74
N GLY A 87 9.95 8.52 -13.26
CA GLY A 87 8.51 8.70 -13.38
C GLY A 87 7.87 7.98 -14.56
N ALA A 88 8.65 7.53 -15.54
CA ALA A 88 8.13 6.87 -16.75
C ALA A 88 7.86 5.36 -16.54
N THR A 89 8.50 4.74 -15.58
CA THR A 89 8.30 3.31 -15.27
C THR A 89 6.85 3.05 -14.82
N PRO A 90 6.18 2.03 -15.40
CA PRO A 90 4.82 1.66 -15.00
C PRO A 90 4.71 1.43 -13.48
N SER A 91 3.85 2.20 -12.83
CA SER A 91 3.72 2.22 -11.36
C SER A 91 2.25 2.24 -10.94
N VAL A 92 1.99 1.71 -9.74
CA VAL A 92 0.73 1.88 -9.01
C VAL A 92 0.98 2.77 -7.80
N TYR A 93 0.12 3.76 -7.59
CA TYR A 93 0.15 4.59 -6.39
C TYR A 93 -0.93 4.15 -5.41
N ILE A 94 -0.52 3.86 -4.17
CA ILE A 94 -1.41 3.50 -3.06
C ILE A 94 -1.29 4.62 -2.02
N ASP A 95 -2.34 5.44 -1.96
CA ASP A 95 -2.38 6.66 -1.16
C ASP A 95 -2.94 6.38 0.24
N PHE A 96 -2.04 6.27 1.22
CA PHE A 96 -2.38 6.20 2.65
C PHE A 96 -2.30 7.57 3.34
N ALA A 97 -1.76 8.59 2.68
CA ALA A 97 -1.57 9.92 3.26
C ALA A 97 -2.82 10.79 3.19
N GLY A 98 -3.61 10.62 2.13
CA GLY A 98 -4.80 11.43 1.88
C GLY A 98 -4.52 12.91 1.56
N SER A 99 -3.27 13.28 1.29
CA SER A 99 -2.87 14.65 1.00
C SER A 99 -3.12 15.01 -0.46
N VAL A 100 -3.96 16.02 -0.69
CA VAL A 100 -4.26 16.54 -2.04
C VAL A 100 -2.99 17.03 -2.73
N GLY A 101 -2.17 17.82 -2.05
CA GLY A 101 -0.93 18.37 -2.62
C GLY A 101 0.09 17.28 -2.98
N LEU A 102 0.25 16.26 -2.13
CA LEU A 102 1.13 15.14 -2.44
C LEU A 102 0.61 14.35 -3.64
N ARG A 103 -0.68 14.08 -3.70
CA ARG A 103 -1.32 13.36 -4.81
C ARG A 103 -1.11 14.11 -6.14
N GLN A 104 -1.26 15.43 -6.15
CA GLN A 104 -0.98 16.27 -7.32
C GLN A 104 0.47 16.13 -7.79
N ARG A 105 1.43 16.19 -6.87
CA ARG A 105 2.85 16.05 -7.19
C ARG A 105 3.20 14.65 -7.73
N ILE A 106 2.62 13.61 -7.14
CA ILE A 106 2.82 12.22 -7.59
C ILE A 106 2.25 12.03 -8.99
N HIS A 107 1.02 12.44 -9.23
CA HIS A 107 0.40 12.32 -10.56
C HIS A 107 1.12 13.15 -11.62
N ALA A 108 1.68 14.30 -11.27
CA ALA A 108 2.46 15.12 -12.20
C ALA A 108 3.82 14.49 -12.54
N HIS A 109 4.49 13.89 -11.56
CA HIS A 109 5.82 13.31 -11.75
C HIS A 109 5.80 11.93 -12.41
N PHE A 110 4.89 11.04 -11.96
CA PHE A 110 4.81 9.66 -12.44
C PHE A 110 3.94 9.54 -13.68
N THR A 111 4.53 9.85 -14.84
CA THR A 111 3.83 9.77 -16.14
C THR A 111 3.48 8.33 -16.54
N GLY A 112 4.18 7.34 -16.00
CA GLY A 112 3.90 5.90 -16.15
C GLY A 112 2.89 5.34 -15.16
N LEU A 113 2.17 6.20 -14.41
CA LEU A 113 1.20 5.73 -13.42
C LEU A 113 0.05 4.98 -14.11
N ALA A 114 -0.08 3.68 -13.80
CA ALA A 114 -1.11 2.80 -14.36
C ALA A 114 -2.40 2.78 -13.54
N TYR A 115 -2.29 2.98 -12.22
CA TYR A 115 -3.43 2.97 -11.29
C TYR A 115 -3.12 3.84 -10.08
N SER A 116 -4.15 4.49 -9.54
CA SER A 116 -4.07 5.30 -8.32
C SER A 116 -5.20 4.90 -7.38
N CYS A 117 -4.82 4.46 -6.19
CA CYS A 117 -5.73 3.92 -5.18
C CYS A 117 -5.64 4.75 -3.90
N SER A 118 -6.77 5.18 -3.37
CA SER A 118 -6.85 5.88 -2.08
C SER A 118 -7.38 4.94 -1.00
N VAL A 119 -6.71 4.92 0.15
CA VAL A 119 -7.05 4.06 1.29
C VAL A 119 -7.44 4.93 2.48
N GLY A 120 -8.62 4.66 3.07
CA GLY A 120 -9.06 5.33 4.29
C GLY A 120 -9.56 6.77 4.09
N ALA A 121 -9.86 7.20 2.88
CA ALA A 121 -10.53 8.48 2.63
C ALA A 121 -11.93 8.47 3.22
N SER A 122 -12.23 9.44 4.09
CA SER A 122 -13.53 9.53 4.77
C SER A 122 -14.65 10.06 3.87
N HIS A 123 -14.31 10.71 2.76
CA HIS A 123 -15.29 11.25 1.83
C HIS A 123 -14.85 11.09 0.36
N VAL A 124 -15.79 10.63 -0.47
CA VAL A 124 -15.61 10.57 -1.94
C VAL A 124 -15.34 11.98 -2.51
N GLY A 125 -15.81 13.03 -1.84
CA GLY A 125 -15.56 14.44 -2.20
C GLY A 125 -14.09 14.83 -2.10
N ASP A 126 -13.32 14.22 -1.21
CA ASP A 126 -11.88 14.50 -1.03
C ASP A 126 -11.02 13.98 -2.20
N LEU A 127 -11.57 13.04 -2.97
CA LEU A 127 -10.94 12.55 -4.20
C LEU A 127 -11.13 13.50 -5.39
N GLY A 128 -12.17 14.33 -5.35
CA GLY A 128 -12.57 15.24 -6.44
C GLY A 128 -12.13 16.70 -6.29
N GLY A 129 -11.56 17.07 -5.13
CA GLY A 129 -11.14 18.46 -4.84
C GLY A 129 -9.84 18.90 -5.49
N ALA A 130 -9.13 17.99 -6.10
CA ALA A 130 -7.97 18.29 -6.92
C ALA A 130 -8.42 18.31 -8.38
N GLY A 131 -8.51 19.44 -9.01
CA GLY A 131 -8.81 19.59 -10.43
C GLY A 131 -8.44 18.40 -11.34
N GLN A 132 -8.31 18.54 -12.60
CA GLN A 132 -7.91 17.44 -13.47
C GLN A 132 -6.47 16.98 -13.13
N LEU A 133 -6.34 15.83 -12.44
CA LEU A 133 -5.06 15.18 -12.24
C LEU A 133 -4.60 14.52 -13.54
N PRO A 134 -3.31 14.63 -13.90
CA PRO A 134 -2.77 13.83 -15.00
C PRO A 134 -2.84 12.33 -14.68
N GLY A 135 -2.96 11.50 -15.70
CA GLY A 135 -2.97 10.04 -15.55
C GLY A 135 -4.30 9.46 -15.05
N PRO A 136 -4.26 8.31 -14.38
CA PRO A 136 -5.46 7.59 -13.97
C PRO A 136 -6.21 8.35 -12.87
N ARG A 137 -7.53 8.33 -12.96
CA ARG A 137 -8.38 8.91 -11.90
C ARG A 137 -8.22 8.12 -10.61
N PRO A 138 -7.99 8.78 -9.46
CA PRO A 138 -7.93 8.10 -8.16
C PRO A 138 -9.23 7.35 -7.84
N VAL A 139 -9.08 6.11 -7.39
CA VAL A 139 -10.19 5.23 -7.00
C VAL A 139 -10.05 4.90 -5.52
N MET A 140 -11.13 5.01 -4.76
CA MET A 140 -11.14 4.61 -3.36
C MET A 140 -11.13 3.07 -3.26
N PHE A 141 -10.19 2.54 -2.48
CA PHE A 141 -10.17 1.11 -2.13
C PHE A 141 -11.32 0.81 -1.16
N PHE A 142 -12.13 -0.18 -1.52
CA PHE A 142 -13.27 -0.61 -0.71
C PHE A 142 -13.10 -2.08 -0.32
N ALA A 143 -12.53 -2.30 0.86
CA ALA A 143 -12.22 -3.64 1.38
C ALA A 143 -13.43 -4.62 1.37
N PRO A 144 -14.67 -4.21 1.71
CA PRO A 144 -15.82 -5.13 1.68
C PRO A 144 -16.08 -5.73 0.29
N ALA A 145 -15.80 -5.00 -0.79
CA ALA A 145 -15.99 -5.53 -2.15
C ALA A 145 -15.01 -6.69 -2.43
N GLN A 146 -13.76 -6.56 -2.00
CA GLN A 146 -12.76 -7.63 -2.15
C GLN A 146 -13.09 -8.84 -1.25
N VAL A 147 -13.55 -8.62 -0.03
CA VAL A 147 -14.05 -9.69 0.85
C VAL A 147 -15.20 -10.46 0.19
N LYS A 148 -16.19 -9.75 -0.34
CA LYS A 148 -17.33 -10.36 -1.03
C LYS A 148 -16.87 -11.20 -2.22
N LYS A 149 -15.93 -10.68 -3.03
CA LYS A 149 -15.37 -11.42 -4.16
C LYS A 149 -14.70 -12.71 -3.69
N ARG A 150 -13.85 -12.64 -2.68
CA ARG A 150 -13.11 -13.81 -2.18
C ARG A 150 -14.00 -14.82 -1.44
N HIS A 151 -15.09 -14.38 -0.84
CA HIS A 151 -16.13 -15.30 -0.36
C HIS A 151 -16.75 -16.09 -1.51
N ALA A 152 -16.99 -15.46 -2.64
CA ALA A 152 -17.51 -16.15 -3.83
C ALA A 152 -16.48 -17.12 -4.44
N ASP A 153 -15.20 -16.72 -4.47
CA ASP A 153 -14.13 -17.51 -5.08
C ASP A 153 -13.71 -18.71 -4.21
N TRP A 154 -13.62 -18.55 -2.87
CA TRP A 154 -12.99 -19.50 -1.96
C TRP A 154 -13.88 -19.96 -0.80
N GLY A 155 -15.05 -19.37 -0.64
CA GLY A 155 -15.89 -19.54 0.55
C GLY A 155 -15.32 -18.80 1.78
N ALA A 156 -16.14 -18.70 2.83
CA ALA A 156 -15.74 -18.04 4.08
C ALA A 156 -14.54 -18.73 4.76
N GLN A 157 -14.53 -20.07 4.77
CA GLN A 157 -13.44 -20.85 5.35
C GLN A 157 -12.13 -20.64 4.58
N GLY A 158 -12.15 -20.74 3.25
CA GLY A 158 -10.95 -20.56 2.43
C GLY A 158 -10.33 -19.17 2.53
N LEU A 159 -11.15 -18.12 2.66
CA LEU A 159 -10.67 -16.77 2.93
C LEU A 159 -10.04 -16.67 4.33
N ASN A 160 -10.71 -17.21 5.36
CA ASN A 160 -10.20 -17.18 6.73
C ASN A 160 -8.86 -17.91 6.88
N GLU A 161 -8.70 -19.07 6.26
CA GLU A 161 -7.46 -19.84 6.29
C GLU A 161 -6.27 -19.04 5.71
N ARG A 162 -6.49 -18.35 4.60
CA ARG A 162 -5.47 -17.49 3.97
C ARG A 162 -5.12 -16.28 4.83
N LEU A 163 -6.12 -15.64 5.42
CA LEU A 163 -5.90 -14.51 6.33
C LEU A 163 -5.13 -14.92 7.59
N VAL A 164 -5.46 -16.07 8.17
CA VAL A 164 -4.76 -16.61 9.35
C VAL A 164 -3.31 -16.96 9.00
N ALA A 165 -3.08 -17.62 7.88
CA ALA A 165 -1.72 -17.96 7.44
C ALA A 165 -0.86 -16.70 7.22
N ALA A 166 -1.40 -15.71 6.52
CA ALA A 166 -0.73 -14.43 6.29
C ALA A 166 -0.47 -13.65 7.59
N TRP A 167 -1.45 -13.64 8.50
CA TRP A 167 -1.29 -13.03 9.82
C TRP A 167 -0.18 -13.67 10.65
N ASN A 168 -0.11 -15.01 10.67
CA ASN A 168 0.93 -15.73 11.39
C ASN A 168 2.33 -15.41 10.85
N GLN A 169 2.46 -15.33 9.53
CA GLN A 169 3.72 -14.97 8.86
C GLN A 169 4.12 -13.54 9.20
N PHE A 170 3.20 -12.59 9.09
CA PHE A 170 3.44 -11.18 9.43
C PHE A 170 3.79 -11.01 10.90
N SER A 171 3.02 -11.60 11.82
CA SER A 171 3.24 -11.47 13.25
C SER A 171 4.56 -12.10 13.70
N ALA A 172 4.98 -13.21 13.09
CA ALA A 172 6.28 -13.81 13.33
C ALA A 172 7.43 -12.88 12.90
N ALA A 173 7.34 -12.29 11.70
CA ALA A 173 8.34 -11.36 11.19
C ALA A 173 8.45 -10.10 12.06
N VAL A 174 7.31 -9.55 12.49
CA VAL A 174 7.23 -8.36 13.35
C VAL A 174 7.77 -8.61 14.76
N SER A 175 7.63 -9.84 15.28
CA SER A 175 8.07 -10.19 16.63
C SER A 175 9.53 -10.60 16.72
N SER A 176 10.14 -11.04 15.62
CA SER A 176 11.52 -11.56 15.57
C SER A 176 12.56 -10.56 15.09
N GLY A 177 12.16 -9.38 14.67
CA GLY A 177 13.05 -8.31 14.23
C GLY A 177 13.86 -7.68 15.38
N PRO A 178 14.99 -7.03 15.08
CA PRO A 178 15.83 -6.37 16.08
C PRO A 178 15.15 -5.21 16.81
N GLN A 179 14.08 -4.68 16.25
CA GLN A 179 13.14 -3.78 16.92
C GLN A 179 11.71 -4.28 16.66
N PRO A 180 10.96 -4.62 17.69
CA PRO A 180 9.55 -4.98 17.48
C PRO A 180 8.79 -3.76 16.93
N TRP A 181 8.13 -3.93 15.78
CA TRP A 181 7.29 -2.89 15.18
C TRP A 181 6.07 -2.53 16.04
N LEU A 182 6.01 -3.12 17.21
CA LEU A 182 4.91 -3.08 18.18
C LEU A 182 5.27 -2.21 19.38
N VAL A 183 5.67 -0.98 19.15
CA VAL A 183 5.81 0.00 20.23
C VAL A 183 4.55 0.85 20.32
#